data_2558cedef073d727aeb15f1278fcc4f4
#
_entry.id   2558cedef073d727aeb15f1278fcc4f4
#
_cell.length_a   1.000
_cell.length_b   1.000
_cell.length_c   1.000
_cell.angle_alpha   90.00
_cell.angle_beta   90.00
_cell.angle_gamma   90.00
#
_symmetry.space_group_name_H-M   'P 1'
#
loop_
_entity.id
_entity.type
_entity.pdbx_description
1 polymer ?
#
loop_
_entity_poly.entity_id
_entity_poly.type
_entity_poly.pdbx_seq_one_letter_code
_entity_poly.pdbx_strand_id
1 'polypeptide(L)'
;MDVVAKLDEKKMTTPDEGGWSPRDNLAHLTEWMNSMMGYHMDKRPPHEVMRISEEATRGWDMEVINPELFERNKDRSTQDVLDELKRTYETVLAKLESTPFEDLMKPRHAHDPEKRPLLMWVIGDTSGHFEEHRQVIERML
;
A
#
# COMPACT_ATOMS: atom_id res chain seq x y z
N MET A 1 5.59 10.13 -8.89
CA MET A 1 6.40 11.16 -8.18
C MET A 1 6.19 12.58 -8.71
N ASP A 2 5.91 12.76 -9.99
CA ASP A 2 5.74 14.11 -10.60
C ASP A 2 4.56 14.91 -10.02
N VAL A 3 3.51 14.23 -9.54
CA VAL A 3 2.37 14.87 -8.87
C VAL A 3 2.80 15.40 -7.50
N VAL A 4 3.52 14.58 -6.73
CA VAL A 4 4.00 14.95 -5.39
C VAL A 4 4.96 16.14 -5.42
N ALA A 5 5.81 16.21 -6.45
CA ALA A 5 6.75 17.33 -6.62
C ALA A 5 6.08 18.71 -6.84
N LYS A 6 4.77 18.74 -7.12
CA LYS A 6 3.99 19.97 -7.28
C LYS A 6 3.32 20.44 -5.98
N LEU A 7 3.43 19.65 -4.91
CA LEU A 7 2.81 19.94 -3.62
C LEU A 7 3.83 20.57 -2.67
N ASP A 8 3.47 21.72 -2.07
CA ASP A 8 4.18 22.27 -0.92
C ASP A 8 3.77 21.53 0.37
N GLU A 9 4.47 21.78 1.47
CA GLU A 9 4.22 21.13 2.77
C GLU A 9 2.77 21.36 3.26
N LYS A 10 2.21 22.53 3.00
CA LYS A 10 0.85 22.86 3.41
C LYS A 10 -0.15 21.97 2.64
N LYS A 11 -0.01 21.84 1.34
CA LYS A 11 -0.85 20.96 0.52
C LYS A 11 -0.65 19.49 0.88
N MET A 12 0.61 19.06 1.14
CA MET A 12 0.92 17.70 1.56
C MET A 12 0.20 17.27 2.84
N THR A 13 -0.10 18.20 3.73
CA THR A 13 -0.71 17.94 5.04
C THR A 13 -2.16 18.39 5.16
N THR A 14 -2.74 19.00 4.12
CA THR A 14 -4.14 19.43 4.13
C THR A 14 -5.04 18.27 3.70
N PRO A 15 -5.98 17.81 4.57
CA PRO A 15 -6.93 16.76 4.21
C PRO A 15 -7.91 17.19 3.12
N ASP A 16 -8.36 16.24 2.32
CA ASP A 16 -9.51 16.37 1.43
C ASP A 16 -10.86 16.24 2.19
N GLU A 17 -11.98 16.21 1.45
CA GLU A 17 -13.32 16.02 2.03
C GLU A 17 -13.47 14.64 2.73
N GLY A 18 -12.69 13.65 2.35
CA GLY A 18 -12.63 12.32 2.97
C GLY A 18 -11.77 12.26 4.24
N GLY A 19 -11.09 13.36 4.58
CA GLY A 19 -10.24 13.47 5.77
C GLY A 19 -8.82 12.98 5.58
N TRP A 20 -8.37 12.67 4.35
CA TRP A 20 -7.05 12.19 4.03
C TRP A 20 -6.24 13.22 3.26
N SER A 21 -5.04 13.54 3.76
CA SER A 21 -4.10 14.40 3.05
C SER A 21 -3.32 13.60 1.99
N PRO A 22 -2.62 14.27 1.04
CA PRO A 22 -1.68 13.60 0.16
C PRO A 22 -0.65 12.75 0.91
N ARG A 23 -0.12 13.25 2.02
CA ARG A 23 0.82 12.50 2.89
C ARG A 23 0.20 11.20 3.40
N ASP A 24 -1.06 11.23 3.86
CA ASP A 24 -1.75 10.05 4.37
C ASP A 24 -1.99 9.01 3.27
N ASN A 25 -2.34 9.46 2.06
CA ASN A 25 -2.45 8.62 0.86
C ASN A 25 -1.12 7.92 0.53
N LEU A 26 0.01 8.63 0.61
CA LEU A 26 1.33 8.06 0.34
C LEU A 26 1.78 7.06 1.43
N ALA A 27 1.49 7.34 2.70
CA ALA A 27 1.72 6.41 3.78
C ALA A 27 0.90 5.12 3.59
N HIS A 28 -0.36 5.25 3.21
CA HIS A 28 -1.25 4.13 2.90
C HIS A 28 -0.71 3.24 1.75
N LEU A 29 -0.24 3.83 0.66
CA LEU A 29 0.39 3.08 -0.43
C LEU A 29 1.61 2.27 0.06
N THR A 30 2.41 2.84 0.94
CA THR A 30 3.56 2.16 1.54
C THR A 30 3.14 0.93 2.35
N GLU A 31 2.07 1.05 3.14
CA GLU A 31 1.54 -0.07 3.92
C GLU A 31 1.05 -1.22 3.02
N TRP A 32 0.36 -0.91 1.94
CA TRP A 32 -0.11 -1.94 1.01
C TRP A 32 1.02 -2.59 0.22
N MET A 33 2.06 -1.85 -0.16
CA MET A 33 3.27 -2.46 -0.73
C MET A 33 3.94 -3.42 0.25
N ASN A 34 4.03 -3.06 1.53
CA ASN A 34 4.56 -3.94 2.58
C ASN A 34 3.67 -5.17 2.77
N SER A 35 2.33 -4.99 2.76
CA SER A 35 1.37 -6.09 2.82
C SER A 35 1.52 -7.03 1.62
N MET A 36 1.64 -6.49 0.42
CA MET A 36 1.86 -7.27 -0.79
C MET A 36 3.12 -8.15 -0.67
N MET A 37 4.24 -7.59 -0.27
CA MET A 37 5.47 -8.36 -0.10
C MET A 37 5.38 -9.37 1.04
N GLY A 38 5.00 -8.93 2.23
CA GLY A 38 5.04 -9.75 3.44
C GLY A 38 3.92 -10.80 3.50
N TYR A 39 2.69 -10.40 3.20
CA TYR A 39 1.54 -11.30 3.27
C TYR A 39 1.35 -12.10 1.99
N HIS A 40 1.30 -11.44 0.80
CA HIS A 40 1.02 -12.17 -0.43
C HIS A 40 2.22 -12.96 -0.94
N MET A 41 3.42 -12.42 -0.93
CA MET A 41 4.61 -13.11 -1.45
C MET A 41 5.27 -14.02 -0.40
N ASP A 42 5.52 -13.52 0.82
CA ASP A 42 6.25 -14.26 1.87
C ASP A 42 5.34 -15.10 2.76
N LYS A 43 4.02 -15.00 2.60
CA LYS A 43 3.00 -15.76 3.35
C LYS A 43 3.06 -15.58 4.87
N ARG A 44 3.52 -14.41 5.31
CA ARG A 44 3.53 -14.03 6.73
C ARG A 44 2.12 -13.64 7.19
N PRO A 45 1.82 -13.74 8.49
CA PRO A 45 0.54 -13.27 9.03
C PRO A 45 0.31 -11.78 8.71
N PRO A 46 -0.88 -11.40 8.19
CA PRO A 46 -1.11 -10.02 7.74
C PRO A 46 -1.03 -9.00 8.89
N HIS A 47 -1.52 -9.33 10.10
CA HIS A 47 -1.44 -8.44 11.25
C HIS A 47 0.00 -8.13 11.68
N GLU A 48 0.92 -9.09 11.56
CA GLU A 48 2.33 -8.86 11.84
C GLU A 48 2.97 -7.96 10.80
N VAL A 49 2.66 -8.17 9.51
CA VAL A 49 3.19 -7.38 8.40
C VAL A 49 2.69 -5.94 8.47
N MET A 50 1.38 -5.76 8.63
CA MET A 50 0.74 -4.45 8.68
C MET A 50 0.86 -3.79 10.06
N ARG A 51 1.28 -4.52 11.08
CA ARG A 51 1.42 -4.04 12.47
C ARG A 51 0.14 -3.41 13.00
N ILE A 52 -0.97 -4.07 12.76
CA ILE A 52 -2.32 -3.73 13.24
C ILE A 52 -2.90 -4.91 14.03
N SER A 53 -4.11 -4.75 14.56
CA SER A 53 -4.74 -5.82 15.34
C SER A 53 -5.00 -7.07 14.49
N GLU A 54 -4.87 -8.25 15.10
CA GLU A 54 -5.23 -9.51 14.43
C GLU A 54 -6.72 -9.54 14.07
N GLU A 55 -7.55 -8.94 14.91
CA GLU A 55 -8.99 -8.83 14.70
C GLU A 55 -9.31 -8.05 13.41
N ALA A 56 -8.62 -6.93 13.16
CA ALA A 56 -8.78 -6.14 11.95
C ALA A 56 -8.50 -6.94 10.67
N THR A 57 -7.47 -7.79 10.70
CA THR A 57 -7.09 -8.59 9.52
C THR A 57 -7.90 -9.87 9.35
N ARG A 58 -8.57 -10.36 10.40
CA ARG A 58 -9.33 -11.61 10.36
C ARG A 58 -10.48 -11.59 9.35
N GLY A 59 -11.22 -10.48 9.29
CA GLY A 59 -12.33 -10.27 8.36
C GLY A 59 -11.90 -9.70 7.02
N TRP A 60 -10.66 -9.25 6.90
CA TRP A 60 -10.14 -8.52 5.74
C TRP A 60 -11.03 -7.35 5.33
N ASP A 61 -11.54 -6.62 6.33
CA ASP A 61 -12.45 -5.49 6.16
C ASP A 61 -11.67 -4.19 6.06
N MET A 62 -11.72 -3.55 4.90
CA MET A 62 -11.03 -2.28 4.64
C MET A 62 -11.54 -1.13 5.50
N GLU A 63 -12.82 -1.17 5.93
CA GLU A 63 -13.38 -0.17 6.84
C GLU A 63 -12.81 -0.27 8.26
N VAL A 64 -12.17 -1.38 8.59
CA VAL A 64 -11.45 -1.58 9.87
C VAL A 64 -9.95 -1.43 9.69
N ILE A 65 -9.37 -2.03 8.65
CA ILE A 65 -7.92 -2.01 8.38
C ILE A 65 -7.43 -0.59 8.12
N ASN A 66 -8.07 0.14 7.20
CA ASN A 66 -7.60 1.46 6.78
C ASN A 66 -7.57 2.49 7.91
N PRO A 67 -8.59 2.59 8.81
CA PRO A 67 -8.50 3.45 9.98
C PRO A 67 -7.33 3.13 10.91
N GLU A 68 -7.03 1.85 11.17
CA GLU A 68 -5.88 1.48 12.01
C GLU A 68 -4.55 1.87 11.36
N LEU A 69 -4.41 1.69 10.04
CA LEU A 69 -3.24 2.13 9.29
C LEU A 69 -3.10 3.66 9.29
N PHE A 70 -4.21 4.38 9.12
CA PHE A 70 -4.23 5.83 9.19
C PHE A 70 -3.79 6.34 10.57
N GLU A 71 -4.39 5.83 11.66
CA GLU A 71 -4.03 6.22 13.04
C GLU A 71 -2.54 6.01 13.33
N ARG A 72 -1.95 4.93 12.82
CA ARG A 72 -0.53 4.65 13.02
C ARG A 72 0.38 5.63 12.28
N ASN A 73 -0.06 6.18 11.16
CA ASN A 73 0.76 7.00 10.28
C ASN A 73 0.50 8.52 10.38
N LYS A 74 -0.64 8.95 10.95
CA LYS A 74 -1.12 10.34 10.90
C LYS A 74 -0.17 11.41 11.45
N ASP A 75 0.69 11.04 12.41
CA ASP A 75 1.61 11.97 13.06
C ASP A 75 3.03 11.96 12.45
N ARG A 76 3.25 11.21 11.37
CA ARG A 76 4.54 11.14 10.71
C ARG A 76 4.82 12.39 9.88
N SER A 77 6.10 12.77 9.79
CA SER A 77 6.49 13.87 8.92
C SER A 77 6.35 13.51 7.45
N THR A 78 6.12 14.52 6.60
CA THR A 78 6.09 14.34 5.14
C THR A 78 7.38 13.70 4.64
N GLN A 79 8.53 14.13 5.15
CA GLN A 79 9.83 13.60 4.74
C GLN A 79 9.97 12.11 5.08
N ASP A 80 9.58 11.69 6.30
CA ASP A 80 9.64 10.27 6.69
C ASP A 80 8.76 9.39 5.81
N VAL A 81 7.57 9.88 5.45
CA VAL A 81 6.64 9.18 4.57
C VAL A 81 7.22 9.03 3.16
N LEU A 82 7.78 10.11 2.61
CA LEU A 82 8.38 10.08 1.27
C LEU A 82 9.62 9.17 1.20
N ASP A 83 10.47 9.23 2.22
CA ASP A 83 11.67 8.40 2.29
C ASP A 83 11.33 6.91 2.43
N GLU A 84 10.30 6.59 3.24
CA GLU A 84 9.85 5.20 3.35
C GLU A 84 9.18 4.72 2.08
N LEU A 85 8.31 5.53 1.47
CA LEU A 85 7.68 5.19 0.18
C LEU A 85 8.73 4.83 -0.87
N LYS A 86 9.76 5.65 -1.01
CA LYS A 86 10.85 5.42 -1.95
C LYS A 86 11.59 4.11 -1.66
N ARG A 87 12.03 3.91 -0.41
CA ARG A 87 12.73 2.68 0.00
C ARG A 87 11.87 1.42 -0.22
N THR A 88 10.59 1.50 0.14
CA THR A 88 9.66 0.39 -0.03
C THR A 88 9.44 0.08 -1.51
N TYR A 89 9.28 1.10 -2.36
CA TYR A 89 9.16 0.93 -3.81
C TYR A 89 10.40 0.25 -4.41
N GLU A 90 11.60 0.70 -4.05
CA GLU A 90 12.86 0.08 -4.48
C GLU A 90 12.96 -1.39 -4.02
N THR A 91 12.50 -1.70 -2.82
CA THR A 91 12.43 -3.07 -2.30
C THR A 91 11.44 -3.93 -3.09
N VAL A 92 10.27 -3.38 -3.43
CA VAL A 92 9.29 -4.07 -4.29
C VAL A 92 9.89 -4.41 -5.65
N LEU A 93 10.54 -3.44 -6.29
CA LEU A 93 11.19 -3.68 -7.60
C LEU A 93 12.22 -4.80 -7.52
N ALA A 94 13.14 -4.72 -6.55
CA ALA A 94 14.17 -5.74 -6.37
C ALA A 94 13.58 -7.13 -6.11
N LYS A 95 12.51 -7.20 -5.30
CA LYS A 95 11.82 -8.46 -5.00
C LYS A 95 11.13 -9.04 -6.23
N LEU A 96 10.48 -8.22 -7.04
CA LEU A 96 9.82 -8.65 -8.28
C LEU A 96 10.84 -9.10 -9.32
N GLU A 97 11.94 -8.35 -9.49
CA GLU A 97 13.03 -8.71 -10.41
C GLU A 97 13.67 -10.06 -10.06
N SER A 98 13.74 -10.39 -8.76
CA SER A 98 14.29 -11.68 -8.27
C SER A 98 13.28 -12.83 -8.26
N THR A 99 12.00 -12.55 -8.50
CA THR A 99 10.94 -13.58 -8.47
C THR A 99 10.69 -14.13 -9.87
N PRO A 100 10.83 -15.45 -10.11
CA PRO A 100 10.53 -16.06 -11.40
C PRO A 100 9.07 -15.79 -11.82
N PHE A 101 8.85 -15.48 -13.09
CA PHE A 101 7.51 -15.19 -13.60
C PHE A 101 6.53 -16.34 -13.36
N GLU A 102 7.00 -17.59 -13.47
CA GLU A 102 6.19 -18.77 -13.20
C GLU A 102 5.66 -18.80 -11.75
N ASP A 103 6.43 -18.25 -10.79
CA ASP A 103 5.99 -18.17 -9.40
C ASP A 103 4.90 -17.11 -9.22
N LEU A 104 4.98 -15.99 -9.95
CA LEU A 104 3.93 -14.98 -9.97
C LEU A 104 2.62 -15.48 -10.59
N MET A 105 2.69 -16.45 -11.47
CA MET A 105 1.52 -17.07 -12.13
C MET A 105 0.86 -18.19 -11.32
N LYS A 106 1.46 -18.63 -10.20
CA LYS A 106 0.85 -19.62 -9.31
C LYS A 106 -0.34 -19.01 -8.53
N PRO A 107 -1.39 -19.81 -8.27
CA PRO A 107 -2.49 -19.37 -7.42
C PRO A 107 -1.99 -18.92 -6.04
N ARG A 108 -2.42 -17.74 -5.61
CA ARG A 108 -2.01 -17.21 -4.29
C ARG A 108 -2.68 -17.94 -3.14
N HIS A 109 -3.97 -18.23 -3.26
CA HIS A 109 -4.77 -18.86 -2.23
C HIS A 109 -5.25 -20.23 -2.71
N ALA A 110 -4.98 -21.29 -1.93
CA ALA A 110 -5.35 -22.67 -2.29
C ALA A 110 -6.88 -22.87 -2.42
N HIS A 111 -7.64 -22.08 -1.64
CA HIS A 111 -9.11 -22.19 -1.58
C HIS A 111 -9.82 -21.17 -2.49
N ASP A 112 -9.10 -20.39 -3.28
CA ASP A 112 -9.69 -19.47 -4.24
C ASP A 112 -10.27 -20.30 -5.41
N PRO A 113 -11.61 -20.30 -5.63
CA PRO A 113 -12.23 -21.07 -6.71
C PRO A 113 -11.78 -20.60 -8.09
N GLU A 114 -11.40 -19.33 -8.23
CA GLU A 114 -10.89 -18.75 -9.46
C GLU A 114 -9.39 -19.00 -9.67
N LYS A 115 -8.71 -19.53 -8.65
CA LYS A 115 -7.25 -19.78 -8.66
C LYS A 115 -6.45 -18.57 -9.16
N ARG A 116 -6.84 -17.38 -8.71
CA ARG A 116 -6.20 -16.12 -9.11
C ARG A 116 -4.71 -16.16 -8.82
N PRO A 117 -3.87 -15.82 -9.80
CA PRO A 117 -2.42 -15.86 -9.64
C PRO A 117 -1.94 -14.75 -8.70
N LEU A 118 -0.80 -14.98 -8.06
CA LEU A 118 -0.14 -13.99 -7.19
C LEU A 118 0.03 -12.64 -7.90
N LEU A 119 0.29 -12.64 -9.21
CA LEU A 119 0.46 -11.43 -10.02
C LEU A 119 -0.73 -10.47 -9.91
N MET A 120 -1.97 -10.97 -9.76
CA MET A 120 -3.14 -10.08 -9.61
C MET A 120 -3.07 -9.25 -8.33
N TRP A 121 -2.58 -9.84 -7.24
CA TRP A 121 -2.39 -9.15 -5.97
C TRP A 121 -1.24 -8.15 -6.06
N VAL A 122 -0.16 -8.52 -6.75
CA VAL A 122 0.96 -7.61 -7.02
C VAL A 122 0.48 -6.37 -7.79
N ILE A 123 -0.28 -6.54 -8.87
CA ILE A 123 -0.82 -5.44 -9.66
C ILE A 123 -1.80 -4.60 -8.83
N GLY A 124 -2.71 -5.25 -8.08
CA GLY A 124 -3.69 -4.59 -7.25
C GLY A 124 -3.05 -3.66 -6.21
N ASP A 125 -2.06 -4.15 -5.47
CA ASP A 125 -1.40 -3.42 -4.39
C ASP A 125 -0.25 -2.50 -4.85
N THR A 126 0.04 -2.47 -6.15
CA THR A 126 1.07 -1.59 -6.74
C THR A 126 0.48 -0.69 -7.82
N SER A 127 0.65 -1.04 -9.10
CA SER A 127 0.30 -0.14 -10.20
C SER A 127 -1.17 0.28 -10.24
N GLY A 128 -2.10 -0.62 -9.90
CA GLY A 128 -3.52 -0.29 -9.79
C GLY A 128 -3.78 0.70 -8.65
N HIS A 129 -3.28 0.39 -7.47
CA HIS A 129 -3.43 1.22 -6.27
C HIS A 129 -2.74 2.58 -6.42
N PHE A 130 -1.55 2.62 -7.04
CA PHE A 130 -0.86 3.89 -7.33
C PHE A 130 -1.68 4.79 -8.24
N GLU A 131 -2.32 4.24 -9.26
CA GLU A 131 -3.15 5.02 -10.18
C GLU A 131 -4.39 5.60 -9.48
N GLU A 132 -5.04 4.83 -8.61
CA GLU A 132 -6.19 5.30 -7.83
C GLU A 132 -5.79 6.48 -6.93
N HIS A 133 -4.73 6.34 -6.15
CA HIS A 133 -4.27 7.40 -5.24
C HIS A 133 -3.63 8.58 -5.99
N ARG A 134 -3.00 8.35 -7.15
CA ARG A 134 -2.54 9.44 -8.02
C ARG A 134 -3.68 10.35 -8.40
N GLN A 135 -4.82 9.78 -8.84
CA GLN A 135 -6.01 10.56 -9.21
C GLN A 135 -6.62 11.30 -8.02
N VAL A 136 -6.60 10.72 -6.83
CA VAL A 136 -7.03 11.40 -5.60
C VAL A 136 -6.17 12.63 -5.34
N ILE A 137 -4.84 12.46 -5.32
CA ILE A 137 -3.88 13.54 -5.05
C ILE A 137 -3.93 14.62 -6.14
N GLU A 138 -4.10 14.25 -7.41
CA GLU A 138 -4.23 15.23 -8.52
C GLU A 138 -5.44 16.15 -8.36
N ARG A 139 -6.54 15.68 -7.80
CA ARG A 139 -7.71 16.52 -7.51
C ARG A 139 -7.47 17.52 -6.37
N MET A 140 -6.41 17.35 -5.59
CA MET A 140 -6.03 18.23 -4.48
C MET A 140 -5.00 19.31 -4.90
N LEU A 141 -4.52 19.29 -6.15
CA LEU A 141 -3.61 20.31 -6.71
C LEU A 141 -4.31 21.62 -6.94
#